data_75796e47e02528b6af4d8bd2d8e42b5e
#
_entry.id   75796e47e02528b6af4d8bd2d8e42b5e
#
_cell.length_a   1.000
_cell.length_b   1.000
_cell.length_c   1.000
_cell.angle_alpha   90.00
_cell.angle_beta   90.00
_cell.angle_gamma   90.00
#
_symmetry.space_group_name_H-M   'P 1'
#
loop_
_entity.id
_entity.type
_entity.pdbx_description
1 polymer ?
#
loop_
_entity_poly.entity_id
_entity_poly.type
_entity_poly.pdbx_seq_one_letter_code
_entity_poly.pdbx_strand_id
1 'polypeptide(L)'
;MAVAIRTTDFPEGVGTNLYDTLSAEMSVANDPPDGLIFHWAGEVDGKWTVTNVWESRDAYDRFREQRLLPAIQKVSGMDPSSGPQPTITEFAVHDYLKP
;
A
#
# COMPACT_ATOMS: atom_id res chain seq x y z
N MET A 1 16.26 -4.44 9.19
CA MET A 1 16.32 -3.03 8.72
C MET A 1 14.96 -2.67 8.15
N ALA A 2 14.45 -1.50 8.50
CA ALA A 2 13.17 -1.04 7.97
C ALA A 2 13.27 -0.75 6.47
N VAL A 3 12.19 -1.03 5.76
CA VAL A 3 12.09 -0.75 4.32
C VAL A 3 10.89 0.12 4.04
N ALA A 4 11.02 1.02 3.07
CA ALA A 4 9.92 1.84 2.58
C ALA A 4 9.48 1.34 1.21
N ILE A 5 8.17 1.26 1.03
CA ILE A 5 7.55 0.88 -0.24
C ILE A 5 6.70 2.06 -0.71
N ARG A 6 7.08 2.66 -1.82
CA ARG A 6 6.34 3.75 -2.45
C ARG A 6 5.67 3.25 -3.71
N THR A 7 4.38 3.49 -3.83
CA THR A 7 3.58 3.11 -4.99
C THR A 7 3.06 4.36 -5.68
N THR A 8 3.34 4.47 -6.97
CA THR A 8 2.93 5.60 -7.82
C THR A 8 2.43 5.06 -9.16
N ASP A 9 2.03 5.97 -10.05
CA ASP A 9 1.60 5.62 -11.42
C ASP A 9 0.48 4.58 -11.41
N PHE A 10 -0.51 4.79 -10.54
CA PHE A 10 -1.66 3.91 -10.45
C PHE A 10 -2.45 3.91 -11.77
N PRO A 11 -3.12 2.80 -12.10
CA PRO A 11 -4.01 2.77 -13.25
C PRO A 11 -5.09 3.85 -13.17
N GLU A 12 -5.61 4.26 -14.32
CA GLU A 12 -6.68 5.23 -14.40
C GLU A 12 -7.89 4.80 -13.55
N GLY A 13 -8.49 5.75 -12.86
CA GLY A 13 -9.63 5.48 -11.97
C GLY A 13 -9.25 5.15 -10.54
N VAL A 14 -7.95 4.93 -10.26
CA VAL A 14 -7.47 4.70 -8.90
C VAL A 14 -7.17 6.04 -8.24
N GLY A 15 -7.80 6.29 -7.12
CA GLY A 15 -7.61 7.53 -6.37
C GLY A 15 -8.24 7.42 -4.99
N THR A 16 -8.65 8.55 -4.43
CA THR A 16 -9.12 8.63 -3.05
C THR A 16 -10.27 7.66 -2.76
N ASN A 17 -11.27 7.60 -3.64
CA ASN A 17 -12.43 6.74 -3.40
C ASN A 17 -12.08 5.26 -3.35
N LEU A 18 -11.26 4.80 -4.30
CA LEU A 18 -10.84 3.40 -4.30
C LEU A 18 -9.94 3.11 -3.10
N TYR A 19 -9.04 4.02 -2.76
CA TYR A 19 -8.19 3.88 -1.59
C TYR A 19 -9.02 3.72 -0.31
N ASP A 20 -10.00 4.60 -0.11
CA ASP A 20 -10.85 4.56 1.08
C ASP A 20 -11.66 3.25 1.13
N THR A 21 -12.17 2.79 0.00
CA THR A 21 -12.90 1.53 -0.08
C THR A 21 -12.01 0.33 0.27
N LEU A 22 -10.78 0.31 -0.25
CA LEU A 22 -9.82 -0.76 0.07
C LEU A 22 -9.43 -0.73 1.54
N SER A 23 -9.19 0.45 2.11
CA SER A 23 -8.83 0.58 3.52
C SER A 23 -9.94 0.08 4.42
N ALA A 24 -11.19 0.41 4.10
CA ALA A 24 -12.35 -0.08 4.85
C ALA A 24 -12.50 -1.61 4.74
N GLU A 25 -12.30 -2.16 3.55
CA GLU A 25 -12.38 -3.62 3.34
C GLU A 25 -11.33 -4.37 4.16
N MET A 26 -10.13 -3.83 4.24
CA MET A 26 -9.04 -4.45 5.00
C MET A 26 -9.09 -4.15 6.49
N SER A 27 -9.88 -3.17 6.90
CA SER A 27 -10.01 -2.71 8.31
C SER A 27 -8.65 -2.32 8.92
N VAL A 28 -7.77 -1.70 8.14
CA VAL A 28 -6.40 -1.41 8.57
C VAL A 28 -6.32 -0.42 9.74
N ALA A 29 -7.32 0.46 9.88
CA ALA A 29 -7.35 1.41 10.99
C ALA A 29 -7.61 0.72 12.32
N ASN A 30 -8.44 -0.34 12.32
CA ASN A 30 -8.81 -1.09 13.52
C ASN A 30 -7.92 -2.32 13.75
N ASP A 31 -7.30 -2.81 12.69
CA ASP A 31 -6.45 -4.00 12.70
C ASP A 31 -5.23 -3.76 11.83
N PRO A 32 -4.27 -2.94 12.29
CA PRO A 32 -3.07 -2.65 11.51
C PRO A 32 -2.29 -3.92 11.17
N PRO A 33 -1.67 -3.99 9.98
CA PRO A 33 -0.86 -5.13 9.60
C PRO A 33 0.36 -5.30 10.51
N ASP A 34 0.72 -6.56 10.79
CA ASP A 34 1.94 -6.85 11.54
C ASP A 34 3.17 -6.34 10.79
N GLY A 35 4.03 -5.65 11.52
CA GLY A 35 5.28 -5.12 10.97
C GLY A 35 5.16 -3.77 10.29
N LEU A 36 3.96 -3.19 10.21
CA LEU A 36 3.77 -1.85 9.68
C LEU A 36 4.23 -0.82 10.72
N ILE A 37 5.18 0.03 10.32
CA ILE A 37 5.68 1.09 11.19
C ILE A 37 4.93 2.38 10.91
N PHE A 38 4.78 2.74 9.63
CA PHE A 38 4.22 4.01 9.21
C PHE A 38 3.56 3.88 7.85
N HIS A 39 2.49 4.66 7.64
CA HIS A 39 1.75 4.63 6.39
C HIS A 39 1.14 6.01 6.13
N TRP A 40 1.27 6.49 4.90
CA TRP A 40 0.53 7.67 4.46
C TRP A 40 0.19 7.58 2.97
N ALA A 41 -0.83 8.34 2.58
CA ALA A 41 -1.27 8.44 1.20
C ALA A 41 -1.68 9.88 0.91
N GLY A 42 -1.46 10.33 -0.30
CA GLY A 42 -1.81 11.68 -0.73
C GLY A 42 -1.38 11.93 -2.15
N GLU A 43 -1.60 13.15 -2.61
CA GLU A 43 -1.14 13.57 -3.93
C GLU A 43 0.22 14.25 -3.82
N VAL A 44 1.14 13.84 -4.68
CA VAL A 44 2.47 14.45 -4.82
C VAL A 44 2.60 14.88 -6.28
N ASP A 45 2.73 16.18 -6.50
CA ASP A 45 2.82 16.76 -7.85
C ASP A 45 1.66 16.31 -8.76
N GLY A 46 0.45 16.26 -8.20
CA GLY A 46 -0.74 15.86 -8.94
C GLY A 46 -0.91 14.36 -9.13
N LYS A 47 -0.04 13.55 -8.53
CA LYS A 47 -0.10 12.08 -8.63
C LYS A 47 -0.46 11.45 -7.30
N TRP A 48 -1.40 10.52 -7.31
CA TRP A 48 -1.74 9.74 -6.13
C TRP A 48 -0.55 8.87 -5.72
N THR A 49 -0.12 8.99 -4.49
CA THR A 49 1.08 8.31 -3.99
C THR A 49 0.78 7.67 -2.64
N VAL A 50 1.15 6.40 -2.49
CA VAL A 50 1.03 5.66 -1.24
C VAL A 50 2.41 5.23 -0.79
N THR A 51 2.75 5.49 0.47
CA THR A 51 4.04 5.09 1.03
C THR A 51 3.82 4.36 2.34
N ASN A 52 4.47 3.21 2.48
CA ASN A 52 4.46 2.41 3.70
C ASN A 52 5.89 2.17 4.17
N VAL A 53 6.09 2.19 5.47
CA VAL A 53 7.37 1.79 6.08
C VAL A 53 7.13 0.55 6.91
N TRP A 54 7.92 -0.49 6.67
CA TRP A 54 7.76 -1.81 7.27
C TRP A 54 9.01 -2.20 8.03
N GLU A 55 8.85 -3.03 9.07
CA GLU A 55 9.99 -3.58 9.81
C GLU A 55 10.90 -4.43 8.92
N SER A 56 10.32 -5.10 7.92
CA SER A 56 11.05 -5.94 6.97
C SER A 56 10.28 -6.07 5.66
N ARG A 57 10.97 -6.50 4.61
CA ARG A 57 10.32 -6.82 3.33
C ARG A 57 9.34 -7.98 3.50
N ASP A 58 9.67 -8.97 4.33
CA ASP A 58 8.79 -10.11 4.56
C ASP A 58 7.44 -9.68 5.16
N ALA A 59 7.44 -8.70 6.05
CA ALA A 59 6.20 -8.17 6.61
C ALA A 59 5.32 -7.55 5.53
N TYR A 60 5.91 -6.79 4.61
CA TYR A 60 5.19 -6.24 3.47
C TYR A 60 4.64 -7.33 2.56
N ASP A 61 5.45 -8.34 2.23
CA ASP A 61 5.03 -9.43 1.35
C ASP A 61 3.84 -10.19 1.95
N ARG A 62 3.86 -10.47 3.25
CA ARG A 62 2.73 -11.12 3.93
C ARG A 62 1.46 -10.28 3.85
N PHE A 63 1.56 -8.98 4.11
CA PHE A 63 0.41 -8.08 4.01
C PHE A 63 -0.15 -8.08 2.59
N ARG A 64 0.71 -7.95 1.59
CA ARG A 64 0.31 -7.91 0.19
C ARG A 64 -0.46 -9.18 -0.19
N GLU A 65 0.08 -10.34 0.13
CA GLU A 65 -0.50 -11.63 -0.25
C GLU A 65 -1.77 -11.97 0.54
N GLN A 66 -1.78 -11.67 1.83
CA GLN A 66 -2.86 -12.10 2.71
C GLN A 66 -4.00 -11.10 2.82
N ARG A 67 -3.75 -9.83 2.62
CA ARG A 67 -4.76 -8.78 2.83
C ARG A 67 -4.98 -7.89 1.61
N LEU A 68 -3.92 -7.37 1.00
CA LEU A 68 -4.06 -6.38 -0.06
C LEU A 68 -4.61 -6.97 -1.36
N LEU A 69 -4.00 -8.02 -1.89
CA LEU A 69 -4.44 -8.62 -3.15
C LEU A 69 -5.85 -9.19 -3.07
N PRO A 70 -6.24 -9.92 -1.99
CA PRO A 70 -7.63 -10.35 -1.83
C PRO A 70 -8.62 -9.20 -1.77
N ALA A 71 -8.27 -8.10 -1.10
CA ALA A 71 -9.14 -6.92 -1.02
C ALA A 71 -9.32 -6.26 -2.38
N ILE A 72 -8.25 -6.12 -3.15
CA ILE A 72 -8.31 -5.56 -4.51
C ILE A 72 -9.24 -6.40 -5.38
N GLN A 73 -9.09 -7.72 -5.35
CA GLN A 73 -9.94 -8.63 -6.13
C GLN A 73 -11.39 -8.50 -5.72
N LYS A 74 -11.68 -8.43 -4.44
CA LYS A 74 -13.06 -8.32 -3.92
C LYS A 74 -13.70 -7.00 -4.32
N VAL A 75 -12.98 -5.89 -4.19
CA VAL A 75 -13.52 -4.55 -4.46
C VAL A 75 -13.65 -4.29 -5.95
N SER A 76 -12.64 -4.67 -6.75
CA SER A 76 -12.63 -4.40 -8.19
C SER A 76 -13.24 -5.51 -9.03
N GLY A 77 -13.31 -6.73 -8.50
CA GLY A 77 -13.75 -7.90 -9.26
C GLY A 77 -12.73 -8.39 -10.28
N MET A 78 -11.52 -7.83 -10.27
CA MET A 78 -10.47 -8.16 -11.23
C MET A 78 -9.27 -8.76 -10.54
N ASP A 79 -8.54 -9.62 -11.28
CA ASP A 79 -7.28 -10.16 -10.79
C ASP A 79 -6.24 -9.03 -10.72
N PRO A 80 -5.71 -8.71 -9.53
CA PRO A 80 -4.75 -7.62 -9.40
C PRO A 80 -3.42 -7.87 -10.11
N SER A 81 -3.12 -9.10 -10.49
CA SER A 81 -1.92 -9.42 -11.25
C SER A 81 -2.09 -9.20 -12.75
N SER A 82 -3.31 -8.97 -13.23
CA SER A 82 -3.58 -8.70 -14.64
C SER A 82 -3.73 -7.19 -14.89
N GLY A 83 -3.48 -6.77 -16.13
CA GLY A 83 -3.62 -5.37 -16.53
C GLY A 83 -2.44 -4.49 -16.11
N PRO A 84 -2.58 -3.16 -16.24
CA PRO A 84 -1.52 -2.22 -15.90
C PRO A 84 -1.17 -2.29 -14.41
N GLN A 85 0.13 -2.31 -14.11
CA GLN A 85 0.62 -2.33 -12.74
C GLN A 85 1.16 -0.96 -12.35
N PRO A 86 0.99 -0.54 -11.09
CA PRO A 86 1.61 0.69 -10.62
C PRO A 86 3.12 0.53 -10.49
N THR A 87 3.82 1.67 -10.40
CA THR A 87 5.25 1.68 -10.16
C THR A 87 5.50 1.53 -8.66
N ILE A 88 6.33 0.56 -8.29
CA ILE A 88 6.69 0.31 -6.90
C ILE A 88 8.19 0.58 -6.74
N THR A 89 8.52 1.47 -5.81
CA THR A 89 9.90 1.79 -5.46
C THR A 89 10.16 1.32 -4.04
N GLU A 90 11.22 0.53 -3.86
CA GLU A 90 11.64 0.03 -2.55
C GLU A 90 12.99 0.60 -2.18
N PHE A 91 13.13 1.06 -0.93
CA PHE A 91 14.43 1.54 -0.44
C PHE A 91 14.56 1.28 1.06
N ALA A 92 15.82 1.09 1.49
CA ALA A 92 16.12 0.94 2.91
C ALA A 92 15.94 2.28 3.62
N VAL A 93 15.32 2.25 4.78
CA VAL A 93 15.11 3.45 5.59
C VAL A 93 16.33 3.64 6.49
N HIS A 94 17.05 4.75 6.29
CA HIS A 94 18.21 5.07 7.10
C HIS A 94 17.80 5.51 8.51
N ASP A 95 16.78 6.34 8.59
CA ASP A 95 16.29 6.87 9.85
C ASP A 95 14.82 7.24 9.74
N TYR A 96 14.08 7.11 10.83
CA TYR A 96 12.71 7.59 10.94
C TYR A 96 12.40 7.96 12.38
N LEU A 97 11.49 8.91 12.54
CA LEU A 97 11.00 9.33 13.86
C LEU A 97 9.54 8.95 13.98
N LYS A 98 9.21 8.20 15.02
CA LYS A 98 7.84 7.80 15.34
C LYS A 98 7.43 8.57 16.59
N PRO A 99 6.58 9.61 16.44
CA PRO A 99 6.16 10.44 17.58
C PRO A 99 5.37 9.64 18.62
#